data_ac85ab9ddafeb144f667fa3790bd5677
#
_entry.id   ac85ab9ddafeb144f667fa3790bd5677
#
_cell.length_a   1.000
_cell.length_b   1.000
_cell.length_c   1.000
_cell.angle_alpha   90.00
_cell.angle_beta   90.00
_cell.angle_gamma   90.00
#
_symmetry.space_group_name_H-M   'P 1'
#
loop_
_entity.id
_entity.type
_entity.pdbx_description
1 polymer ?
#
loop_
_entity_poly.entity_id
_entity_poly.type
_entity_poly.pdbx_seq_one_letter_code
_entity_poly.pdbx_strand_id
1 'polypeptide(L)'
;MKVKNCMEHFVEENIDAVLAQYPEACNCEKCQRDILILALNHLPPKYVATDKGDTYTRLDLYNQDQTLGVIREIAKAVEIIMRNPRHEDK
;
A
#
# COMPACT_ATOMS: atom_id res chain seq x y z
N MET A 1 5.26 24.81 -1.70
CA MET A 1 4.79 23.92 -2.77
C MET A 1 4.34 22.60 -2.16
N LYS A 2 3.16 22.16 -2.51
CA LYS A 2 2.64 20.92 -1.96
C LYS A 2 2.49 19.87 -3.04
N VAL A 3 3.10 18.72 -2.80
CA VAL A 3 3.06 17.60 -3.70
C VAL A 3 2.78 16.37 -2.87
N LYS A 4 1.87 15.52 -3.34
CA LYS A 4 1.60 14.27 -2.61
C LYS A 4 1.62 13.10 -3.56
N ASN A 5 1.93 11.93 -3.00
CA ASN A 5 1.96 10.69 -3.75
C ASN A 5 0.66 9.95 -3.51
N CYS A 6 -0.23 9.96 -4.52
CA CYS A 6 -1.53 9.30 -4.39
C CYS A 6 -1.39 7.82 -4.11
N MET A 7 -0.27 7.21 -4.50
CA MET A 7 -0.07 5.80 -4.26
C MET A 7 -0.08 5.47 -2.77
N GLU A 8 0.39 6.40 -1.91
CA GLU A 8 0.38 6.15 -0.48
C GLU A 8 -1.02 5.88 0.03
N HIS A 9 -1.95 6.74 -0.34
CA HIS A 9 -3.32 6.58 0.13
C HIS A 9 -3.98 5.36 -0.49
N PHE A 10 -3.69 5.11 -1.76
CA PHE A 10 -4.27 3.97 -2.45
C PHE A 10 -3.83 2.64 -1.82
N VAL A 11 -2.56 2.54 -1.45
CA VAL A 11 -2.06 1.35 -0.78
C VAL A 11 -2.71 1.21 0.60
N GLU A 12 -2.79 2.32 1.36
CA GLU A 12 -3.43 2.28 2.67
C GLU A 12 -4.87 1.76 2.58
N GLU A 13 -5.59 2.20 1.55
CA GLU A 13 -6.98 1.79 1.40
C GLU A 13 -7.11 0.29 1.13
N ASN A 14 -6.08 -0.32 0.58
CA ASN A 14 -6.16 -1.71 0.17
C ASN A 14 -5.49 -2.69 1.14
N ILE A 15 -4.75 -2.17 2.12
CA ILE A 15 -4.02 -3.06 3.02
C ILE A 15 -4.96 -3.97 3.81
N ASP A 16 -6.05 -3.42 4.33
CA ASP A 16 -6.95 -4.22 5.15
C ASP A 16 -7.57 -5.35 4.34
N ALA A 17 -7.93 -5.08 3.10
CA ALA A 17 -8.52 -6.10 2.25
C ALA A 17 -7.53 -7.23 1.97
N VAL A 18 -6.27 -6.87 1.75
CA VAL A 18 -5.25 -7.90 1.51
C VAL A 18 -4.97 -8.69 2.78
N LEU A 19 -4.86 -7.99 3.92
CA LEU A 19 -4.62 -8.69 5.18
C LEU A 19 -5.74 -9.64 5.55
N ALA A 20 -6.95 -9.35 5.10
CA ALA A 20 -8.06 -10.27 5.34
C ALA A 20 -7.83 -11.64 4.69
N GLN A 21 -6.96 -11.72 3.68
CA GLN A 21 -6.62 -12.98 3.04
C GLN A 21 -5.48 -13.70 3.76
N TYR A 22 -4.92 -13.09 4.80
CA TYR A 22 -3.79 -13.66 5.53
C TYR A 22 -4.12 -13.65 7.02
N PRO A 23 -5.02 -14.56 7.46
CA PRO A 23 -5.48 -14.51 8.85
C PRO A 23 -4.37 -14.72 9.88
N GLU A 24 -3.25 -15.29 9.48
CA GLU A 24 -2.14 -15.49 10.41
C GLU A 24 -1.18 -14.34 10.46
N ALA A 25 -1.37 -13.34 9.62
CA ALA A 25 -0.47 -12.19 9.60
C ALA A 25 -0.76 -11.27 10.78
N CYS A 26 0.28 -10.69 11.34
CA CYS A 26 0.11 -9.71 12.38
C CYS A 26 -0.53 -8.45 11.80
N ASN A 27 -1.53 -7.93 12.50
CA ASN A 27 -2.29 -6.78 12.05
C ASN A 27 -2.04 -5.57 12.94
N CYS A 28 -0.92 -5.52 13.65
CA CYS A 28 -0.63 -4.40 14.50
C CYS A 28 -0.17 -3.19 13.68
N GLU A 29 -0.21 -2.03 14.30
CA GLU A 29 0.12 -0.80 13.60
C GLU A 29 1.52 -0.84 13.01
N LYS A 30 2.46 -1.38 13.75
CA LYS A 30 3.84 -1.43 13.27
C LYS A 30 3.97 -2.33 12.04
N CYS A 31 3.33 -3.49 12.06
CA CYS A 31 3.38 -4.39 10.90
C CYS A 31 2.68 -3.77 9.71
N GLN A 32 1.57 -3.10 9.91
CA GLN A 32 0.88 -2.43 8.81
C GLN A 32 1.76 -1.34 8.21
N ARG A 33 2.47 -0.59 9.05
CA ARG A 33 3.38 0.43 8.56
C ARG A 33 4.50 -0.18 7.74
N ASP A 34 5.06 -1.28 8.22
CA ASP A 34 6.13 -1.94 7.48
C ASP A 34 5.64 -2.46 6.13
N ILE A 35 4.43 -3.01 6.10
CA ILE A 35 3.83 -3.47 4.84
C ILE A 35 3.65 -2.29 3.88
N LEU A 36 3.15 -1.18 4.40
CA LEU A 36 2.95 0.00 3.57
C LEU A 36 4.26 0.47 2.95
N ILE A 37 5.29 0.59 3.78
CA ILE A 37 6.59 1.06 3.30
C ILE A 37 7.15 0.11 2.25
N LEU A 38 7.11 -1.17 2.53
CA LEU A 38 7.69 -2.16 1.62
C LEU A 38 6.95 -2.16 0.28
N ALA A 39 5.61 -2.12 0.33
CA ALA A 39 4.84 -2.09 -0.91
C ALA A 39 5.12 -0.82 -1.69
N LEU A 40 5.18 0.33 -1.03
CA LEU A 40 5.42 1.59 -1.71
C LEU A 40 6.80 1.63 -2.37
N ASN A 41 7.78 0.97 -1.77
CA ASN A 41 9.11 0.94 -2.35
C ASN A 41 9.16 0.11 -3.63
N HIS A 42 8.15 -0.68 -3.90
CA HIS A 42 8.09 -1.52 -5.10
C HIS A 42 7.00 -1.07 -6.06
N LEU A 43 6.41 0.09 -5.84
CA LEU A 43 5.37 0.62 -6.70
C LEU A 43 5.80 1.97 -7.25
N PRO A 44 5.44 2.29 -8.49
CA PRO A 44 5.75 3.61 -9.03
C PRO A 44 4.94 4.66 -8.29
N PRO A 45 5.53 5.81 -8.00
CA PRO A 45 4.79 6.87 -7.33
C PRO A 45 3.80 7.54 -8.29
N LYS A 46 2.79 8.17 -7.72
CA LYS A 46 1.80 8.93 -8.47
C LYS A 46 1.66 10.29 -7.81
N TYR A 47 2.54 11.20 -8.15
CA TYR A 47 2.57 12.52 -7.52
C TYR A 47 1.57 13.45 -8.18
N VAL A 48 0.86 14.20 -7.38
CA VAL A 48 -0.08 15.21 -7.84
C VAL A 48 0.05 16.44 -6.96
N ALA A 49 -0.39 17.58 -7.50
CA ALA A 49 -0.32 18.84 -6.78
C ALA A 49 -1.68 19.53 -6.65
N THR A 50 -2.72 19.01 -7.29
CA THR A 50 -4.04 19.62 -7.29
C THR A 50 -5.11 18.59 -7.05
N ASP A 51 -6.29 19.06 -6.62
CA ASP A 51 -7.43 18.17 -6.43
C ASP A 51 -7.85 17.51 -7.74
N LYS A 52 -7.77 18.26 -8.84
CA LYS A 52 -8.15 17.72 -10.14
C LYS A 52 -7.19 16.61 -10.55
N GLY A 53 -5.89 16.83 -10.35
CA GLY A 53 -4.90 15.81 -10.66
C GLY A 53 -5.09 14.58 -9.79
N ASP A 54 -5.42 14.79 -8.51
CA ASP A 54 -5.69 13.71 -7.59
C ASP A 54 -6.86 12.86 -8.09
N THR A 55 -7.94 13.51 -8.52
CA THR A 55 -9.12 12.80 -9.00
C THR A 55 -8.80 11.96 -10.22
N TYR A 56 -8.10 12.53 -11.20
CA TYR A 56 -7.75 11.78 -12.40
C TYR A 56 -6.84 10.60 -12.08
N THR A 57 -5.86 10.81 -11.21
CA THR A 57 -4.93 9.76 -10.86
C THR A 57 -5.64 8.63 -10.11
N ARG A 58 -6.56 8.98 -9.20
CA ARG A 58 -7.30 7.95 -8.48
C ARG A 58 -8.18 7.13 -9.40
N LEU A 59 -8.81 7.79 -10.37
CA LEU A 59 -9.61 7.05 -11.37
C LEU A 59 -8.74 6.07 -12.15
N ASP A 60 -7.54 6.49 -12.51
CA ASP A 60 -6.61 5.62 -13.22
C ASP A 60 -6.18 4.44 -12.34
N LEU A 61 -5.94 4.70 -11.05
CA LEU A 61 -5.53 3.64 -10.14
C LEU A 61 -6.62 2.61 -9.92
N TYR A 62 -7.89 2.98 -10.09
CA TYR A 62 -8.99 2.02 -9.96
C TYR A 62 -9.19 1.21 -11.24
N ASN A 63 -8.40 1.45 -12.27
CA ASN A 63 -8.37 0.56 -13.42
C ASN A 63 -7.98 -0.83 -12.95
N GLN A 64 -8.63 -1.85 -13.51
CA GLN A 64 -8.46 -3.22 -13.02
C GLN A 64 -7.00 -3.66 -13.03
N ASP A 65 -6.27 -3.37 -14.10
CA ASP A 65 -4.88 -3.80 -14.19
C ASP A 65 -4.01 -3.10 -13.16
N GLN A 66 -4.22 -1.81 -12.92
CA GLN A 66 -3.46 -1.07 -11.93
C GLN A 66 -3.76 -1.59 -10.54
N THR A 67 -5.03 -1.80 -10.25
CA THR A 67 -5.44 -2.28 -8.93
C THR A 67 -4.83 -3.65 -8.64
N LEU A 68 -4.86 -4.56 -9.61
CA LEU A 68 -4.29 -5.88 -9.41
C LEU A 68 -2.78 -5.82 -9.16
N GLY A 69 -2.10 -4.92 -9.86
CA GLY A 69 -0.67 -4.75 -9.63
C GLY A 69 -0.36 -4.28 -8.22
N VAL A 70 -1.14 -3.33 -7.74
CA VAL A 70 -0.96 -2.82 -6.37
C VAL A 70 -1.25 -3.91 -5.35
N ILE A 71 -2.35 -4.63 -5.53
CA ILE A 71 -2.70 -5.70 -4.59
C ILE A 71 -1.62 -6.77 -4.55
N ARG A 72 -1.05 -7.10 -5.70
CA ARG A 72 0.03 -8.09 -5.76
C ARG A 72 1.24 -7.62 -4.95
N GLU A 73 1.60 -6.34 -5.07
CA GLU A 73 2.74 -5.85 -4.30
C GLU A 73 2.47 -5.81 -2.81
N ILE A 74 1.24 -5.46 -2.42
CA ILE A 74 0.87 -5.51 -1.02
C ILE A 74 0.95 -6.95 -0.51
N ALA A 75 0.45 -7.91 -1.28
CA ALA A 75 0.49 -9.31 -0.87
C ALA A 75 1.92 -9.80 -0.69
N LYS A 76 2.82 -9.42 -1.60
CA LYS A 76 4.22 -9.78 -1.45
C LYS A 76 4.81 -9.18 -0.18
N ALA A 77 4.45 -7.93 0.11
CA ALA A 77 4.94 -7.28 1.32
C ALA A 77 4.44 -7.99 2.57
N VAL A 78 3.15 -8.36 2.56
CA VAL A 78 2.58 -9.11 3.70
C VAL A 78 3.36 -10.39 3.94
N GLU A 79 3.65 -11.13 2.88
CA GLU A 79 4.36 -12.40 3.02
C GLU A 79 5.77 -12.20 3.57
N ILE A 80 6.45 -11.15 3.14
CA ILE A 80 7.78 -10.85 3.65
C ILE A 80 7.73 -10.49 5.12
N ILE A 81 6.80 -9.62 5.51
CA ILE A 81 6.69 -9.18 6.89
C ILE A 81 6.25 -10.34 7.79
N MET A 82 5.41 -11.25 7.30
CA MET A 82 5.00 -12.41 8.07
C MET A 82 6.20 -13.28 8.45
N ARG A 83 7.16 -13.42 7.53
CA ARG A 83 8.33 -14.25 7.80
C ARG A 83 9.29 -13.59 8.76
N ASN A 84 9.30 -12.25 8.80
CA ASN A 84 10.24 -11.49 9.60
C ASN A 84 9.55 -10.34 10.30
N PRO A 85 8.63 -10.61 11.23
CA PRO A 85 7.97 -9.51 11.93
C PRO A 85 8.99 -8.75 12.78
N ARG A 86 8.82 -7.45 12.81
CA ARG A 86 9.78 -6.59 13.47
C ARG A 86 9.17 -5.81 14.61
N HIS A 87 8.16 -6.34 15.23
CA HIS A 87 7.52 -5.59 16.30
C HIS A 87 8.12 -5.84 17.67
N GLU A 88 9.13 -6.67 17.73
CA GLU A 88 9.74 -6.88 19.02
C GLU A 88 10.68 -5.80 19.37
N ASP A 89 11.05 -5.02 18.44
CA ASP A 89 12.04 -4.04 18.71
C ASP A 89 11.51 -2.90 19.49
N LYS A 90 10.36 -2.91 19.83
CA LYS A 90 9.91 -1.94 20.72
C LYS A 90 10.93 -1.11 21.32
#